data_27faea844d5ef303595cc3dd0ea88337
#
_entry.id   27faea844d5ef303595cc3dd0ea88337
#
_cell.length_a   1.000
_cell.length_b   1.000
_cell.length_c   1.000
_cell.angle_alpha   90.00
_cell.angle_beta   90.00
_cell.angle_gamma   90.00
#
_symmetry.space_group_name_H-M   'P 1'
#
loop_
_entity.id
_entity.type
_entity.pdbx_description
1 polymer ?
#
loop_
_entity_poly.entity_id
_entity_poly.type
_entity_poly.pdbx_seq_one_letter_code
_entity_poly.pdbx_strand_id
1 'polypeptide(L)'
;MNVISVLSDSDFAGCKDTAKSTSGHIVLLNGGPIAYYSGRQTTVALCTAMAETIALAKLVVKIKYLRALLHDLNFCQTRETNVDSTIVWVDNTAALAVATGNDYTHETLKHVTVKVRFLQECVQRKIVRLSYINTHKNISDMMTKQSSGPQFKAHRDFVMGYTDIVVSHSASASFAVRVRRRTVRLRV
;
A
#
# COMPACT_ATOMS: atom_id res chain seq x y z
N MET A 1 13.74 9.12 -13.30
CA MET A 1 12.47 8.44 -13.43
C MET A 1 11.70 8.59 -12.11
N ASN A 2 10.43 8.97 -12.16
CA ASN A 2 9.63 9.12 -10.94
C ASN A 2 9.03 7.77 -10.56
N VAL A 3 9.19 7.37 -9.30
CA VAL A 3 8.77 6.06 -8.79
C VAL A 3 7.64 6.25 -7.80
N ILE A 4 6.50 5.59 -8.07
CA ILE A 4 5.40 5.46 -7.12
C ILE A 4 5.59 4.15 -6.36
N SER A 5 5.56 4.21 -5.05
CA SER A 5 5.48 3.06 -4.17
C SER A 5 4.38 3.25 -3.13
N VAL A 6 3.74 2.16 -2.74
CA VAL A 6 2.55 2.24 -1.88
C VAL A 6 2.60 1.15 -0.83
N LEU A 7 2.16 1.48 0.38
CA LEU A 7 1.99 0.53 1.46
C LEU A 7 0.50 0.42 1.78
N SER A 8 0.03 -0.80 1.97
CA SER A 8 -1.36 -1.14 2.32
C SER A 8 -1.42 -1.91 3.62
N ASP A 9 -2.44 -1.63 4.41
CA ASP A 9 -2.78 -2.36 5.63
C ASP A 9 -4.29 -2.36 5.86
N SER A 10 -4.77 -3.34 6.61
CA SER A 10 -6.11 -3.32 7.17
C SER A 10 -6.14 -3.84 8.60
N ASP A 11 -6.87 -3.13 9.45
CA ASP A 11 -7.25 -3.60 10.77
C ASP A 11 -8.49 -4.49 10.66
N PHE A 12 -8.36 -5.77 11.01
CA PHE A 12 -9.46 -6.73 10.95
C PHE A 12 -10.41 -6.57 12.14
N ALA A 13 -11.69 -6.29 11.84
CA ALA A 13 -12.78 -6.19 12.82
C ALA A 13 -12.52 -5.21 13.99
N GLY A 14 -11.69 -4.17 13.79
CA GLY A 14 -11.28 -3.26 14.85
C GLY A 14 -12.38 -2.38 15.43
N CYS A 15 -13.49 -2.20 14.71
CA CYS A 15 -14.65 -1.49 15.25
C CYS A 15 -15.48 -2.42 16.14
N LYS A 16 -15.47 -2.18 17.45
CA LYS A 16 -16.21 -3.00 18.44
C LYS A 16 -17.72 -3.03 18.22
N ASP A 17 -18.29 -1.91 17.74
CA ASP A 17 -19.75 -1.80 17.57
C ASP A 17 -20.25 -2.48 16.32
N THR A 18 -19.46 -2.49 15.24
CA THR A 18 -19.91 -2.93 13.92
C THR A 18 -19.11 -4.08 13.33
N ALA A 19 -18.06 -4.54 14.02
CA ALA A 19 -17.10 -5.53 13.55
C ALA A 19 -16.49 -5.19 12.16
N LYS A 20 -16.56 -3.93 11.73
CA LYS A 20 -15.99 -3.49 10.46
C LYS A 20 -14.51 -3.20 10.60
N SER A 21 -13.78 -3.57 9.57
CA SER A 21 -12.34 -3.33 9.42
C SER A 21 -12.08 -1.89 8.99
N THR A 22 -10.88 -1.38 9.26
CA THR A 22 -10.36 -0.12 8.73
C THR A 22 -9.32 -0.42 7.67
N SER A 23 -9.45 0.20 6.50
CA SER A 23 -8.43 0.14 5.45
C SER A 23 -7.51 1.36 5.55
N GLY A 24 -6.22 1.14 5.41
CA GLY A 24 -5.20 2.17 5.42
C GLY A 24 -4.22 2.04 4.27
N HIS A 25 -3.75 3.17 3.73
CA HIS A 25 -2.63 3.17 2.80
C HIS A 25 -1.89 4.49 2.79
N ILE A 26 -0.64 4.42 2.40
CA ILE A 26 0.23 5.58 2.17
C ILE A 26 0.85 5.44 0.78
N VAL A 27 0.74 6.49 -0.02
CA VAL A 27 1.33 6.57 -1.36
C VAL A 27 2.55 7.48 -1.31
N LEU A 28 3.65 6.98 -1.81
CA LEU A 28 4.92 7.68 -1.89
C LEU A 28 5.28 7.95 -3.36
N LEU A 29 5.74 9.15 -3.64
CA LEU A 29 6.38 9.53 -4.91
C LEU A 29 7.83 9.86 -4.62
N ASN A 30 8.76 9.12 -5.22
CA ASN A 30 10.20 9.27 -4.97
C ASN A 30 10.56 9.24 -3.47
N GLY A 31 9.81 8.45 -2.69
CA GLY A 31 9.99 8.30 -1.25
C GLY A 31 9.28 9.33 -0.39
N GLY A 32 8.77 10.42 -0.96
CA GLY A 32 7.96 11.39 -0.23
C GLY A 32 6.47 11.03 -0.24
N PRO A 33 5.73 11.16 0.88
CA PRO A 33 4.31 10.89 0.93
C PRO A 33 3.53 11.96 0.15
N ILE A 34 2.67 11.52 -0.77
CA ILE A 34 1.81 12.40 -1.59
C ILE A 34 0.32 12.17 -1.35
N ALA A 35 -0.04 11.02 -0.81
CA ALA A 35 -1.43 10.72 -0.45
C ALA A 35 -1.46 9.66 0.66
N TYR A 36 -2.51 9.72 1.45
CA TYR A 36 -2.82 8.73 2.46
C TYR A 36 -4.33 8.48 2.52
N TYR A 37 -4.70 7.40 3.15
CA TYR A 37 -6.08 7.06 3.41
C TYR A 37 -6.20 6.28 4.72
N SER A 38 -7.22 6.60 5.48
CA SER A 38 -7.70 5.84 6.63
C SER A 38 -9.22 5.87 6.59
N GLY A 39 -9.86 4.73 6.58
CA GLY A 39 -11.31 4.71 6.56
C GLY A 39 -11.91 3.32 6.76
N ARG A 40 -13.06 3.32 7.42
CA ARG A 40 -13.81 2.10 7.72
C ARG A 40 -14.31 1.45 6.43
N GLN A 41 -14.24 0.12 6.38
CA GLN A 41 -14.82 -0.65 5.29
C GLN A 41 -16.36 -0.62 5.36
N THR A 42 -17.02 -0.67 4.21
CA THR A 42 -18.48 -0.64 4.13
C THR A 42 -19.10 -1.98 4.51
N THR A 43 -18.38 -3.08 4.29
CA THR A 43 -18.80 -4.45 4.57
C THR A 43 -17.96 -5.04 5.70
N VAL A 44 -18.54 -6.00 6.44
CA VAL A 44 -17.79 -6.79 7.41
C VAL A 44 -16.97 -7.84 6.67
N ALA A 45 -15.68 -7.89 6.96
CA ALA A 45 -14.80 -8.95 6.45
C ALA A 45 -14.91 -10.19 7.33
N LEU A 46 -14.86 -11.37 6.72
CA LEU A 46 -14.99 -12.66 7.45
C LEU A 46 -13.63 -13.20 7.94
N CYS A 47 -12.53 -12.67 7.40
CA CYS A 47 -11.18 -13.02 7.83
C CYS A 47 -10.21 -11.87 7.50
N THR A 48 -9.00 -11.93 8.04
CA THR A 48 -7.94 -10.92 7.82
C THR A 48 -7.59 -10.80 6.33
N ALA A 49 -7.44 -11.92 5.61
CA ALA A 49 -7.14 -11.91 4.18
C ALA A 49 -8.23 -11.19 3.36
N MET A 50 -9.50 -11.33 3.74
CA MET A 50 -10.60 -10.60 3.10
C MET A 50 -10.52 -9.10 3.38
N ALA A 51 -10.24 -8.69 4.61
CA ALA A 51 -10.08 -7.28 4.96
C ALA A 51 -8.93 -6.64 4.17
N GLU A 52 -7.78 -7.32 4.08
CA GLU A 52 -6.63 -6.90 3.30
C GLU A 52 -6.95 -6.83 1.80
N THR A 53 -7.66 -7.82 1.25
CA THR A 53 -8.07 -7.83 -0.16
C THR A 53 -8.98 -6.64 -0.49
N ILE A 54 -9.90 -6.30 0.41
CA ILE A 54 -10.78 -5.12 0.25
C ILE A 54 -9.96 -3.82 0.27
N ALA A 55 -9.02 -3.69 1.21
CA ALA A 55 -8.13 -2.53 1.31
C ALA A 55 -7.28 -2.39 0.05
N LEU A 56 -6.69 -3.48 -0.41
CA LEU A 56 -5.84 -3.53 -1.59
C LEU A 56 -6.59 -3.17 -2.87
N ALA A 57 -7.81 -3.68 -3.06
CA ALA A 57 -8.63 -3.35 -4.23
C ALA A 57 -8.96 -1.86 -4.28
N LYS A 58 -9.32 -1.25 -3.15
CA LYS A 58 -9.56 0.19 -3.04
C LYS A 58 -8.31 1.01 -3.37
N LEU A 59 -7.17 0.58 -2.89
CA LEU A 59 -5.88 1.19 -3.15
C LEU A 59 -5.52 1.13 -4.64
N VAL A 60 -5.69 -0.03 -5.30
CA VAL A 60 -5.35 -0.19 -6.73
C VAL A 60 -6.19 0.73 -7.63
N VAL A 61 -7.46 0.97 -7.31
CA VAL A 61 -8.27 2.00 -7.98
C VAL A 61 -7.62 3.39 -7.85
N LYS A 62 -7.15 3.74 -6.64
CA LYS A 62 -6.46 5.01 -6.41
C LYS A 62 -5.13 5.12 -7.16
N ILE A 63 -4.38 4.02 -7.23
CA ILE A 63 -3.13 3.95 -8.00
C ILE A 63 -3.39 4.22 -9.48
N LYS A 64 -4.42 3.60 -10.08
CA LYS A 64 -4.78 3.85 -11.50
C LYS A 64 -5.06 5.33 -11.74
N TYR A 65 -5.83 5.96 -10.86
CA TYR A 65 -6.10 7.39 -10.94
C TYR A 65 -4.82 8.24 -10.84
N LEU A 66 -3.96 7.96 -9.85
CA LEU A 66 -2.72 8.71 -9.67
C LEU A 66 -1.76 8.53 -10.85
N ARG A 67 -1.67 7.33 -11.41
CA ARG A 67 -0.87 7.08 -12.62
C ARG A 67 -1.35 7.89 -13.81
N ALA A 68 -2.68 7.96 -14.03
CA ALA A 68 -3.26 8.77 -15.08
C ALA A 68 -2.95 10.26 -14.87
N LEU A 69 -3.16 10.76 -13.65
CA LEU A 69 -2.86 12.15 -13.29
C LEU A 69 -1.37 12.51 -13.52
N LEU A 70 -0.45 11.66 -13.03
CA LEU A 70 0.99 11.90 -13.18
C LEU A 70 1.44 11.81 -14.65
N HIS A 71 0.79 10.97 -15.44
CA HIS A 71 1.00 10.93 -16.89
C HIS A 71 0.57 12.24 -17.55
N ASP A 72 -0.62 12.73 -17.25
CA ASP A 72 -1.16 13.98 -17.82
C ASP A 72 -0.33 15.20 -17.44
N LEU A 73 0.33 15.15 -16.27
CA LEU A 73 1.29 16.16 -15.81
C LEU A 73 2.72 15.96 -16.37
N ASN A 74 2.94 15.00 -17.26
CA ASN A 74 4.24 14.62 -17.78
C ASN A 74 5.28 14.18 -16.73
N PHE A 75 4.82 13.76 -15.55
CA PHE A 75 5.70 13.21 -14.50
C PHE A 75 6.02 11.73 -14.69
N CYS A 76 5.20 10.98 -15.46
CA CYS A 76 5.41 9.57 -15.82
C CYS A 76 5.18 9.38 -17.30
N GLN A 77 6.03 8.59 -17.98
CA GLN A 77 5.95 8.41 -19.43
C GLN A 77 4.80 7.49 -19.88
N THR A 78 4.13 6.77 -18.95
CA THR A 78 3.15 5.75 -19.34
C THR A 78 1.94 5.66 -18.42
N ARG A 79 0.74 5.72 -19.00
CA ARG A 79 -0.53 5.49 -18.28
C ARG A 79 -0.70 4.03 -17.85
N GLU A 80 -0.37 3.08 -18.72
CA GLU A 80 -0.71 1.66 -18.54
C GLU A 80 0.37 0.68 -18.99
N THR A 81 1.60 1.08 -19.29
CA THR A 81 2.55 0.15 -19.88
C THR A 81 3.48 -0.55 -18.90
N ASN A 82 3.96 -1.70 -19.32
CA ASN A 82 4.70 -2.75 -18.62
C ASN A 82 6.05 -2.32 -17.99
N VAL A 83 6.53 -1.11 -18.24
CA VAL A 83 7.89 -0.72 -17.85
C VAL A 83 7.96 -0.28 -16.40
N ASP A 84 6.87 0.27 -15.83
CA ASP A 84 6.88 0.85 -14.49
C ASP A 84 5.65 0.44 -13.66
N SER A 85 5.52 -0.85 -13.36
CA SER A 85 4.49 -1.29 -12.43
C SER A 85 4.69 -0.64 -11.05
N THR A 86 3.62 -0.06 -10.50
CA THR A 86 3.67 0.49 -9.15
C THR A 86 3.85 -0.62 -8.13
N ILE A 87 4.88 -0.50 -7.28
CA ILE A 87 5.12 -1.46 -6.20
C ILE A 87 4.14 -1.19 -5.07
N VAL A 88 3.41 -2.23 -4.68
CA VAL A 88 2.51 -2.21 -3.54
C VAL A 88 3.02 -3.20 -2.49
N TRP A 89 3.34 -2.67 -1.32
CA TRP A 89 3.82 -3.44 -0.19
C TRP A 89 2.64 -3.89 0.68
N VAL A 90 2.58 -5.18 0.97
CA VAL A 90 1.52 -5.84 1.74
C VAL A 90 2.17 -6.76 2.77
N ASP A 91 1.70 -6.76 4.00
CA ASP A 91 2.24 -7.61 5.07
C ASP A 91 1.43 -8.89 5.31
N ASN A 92 0.37 -9.10 4.55
CA ASN A 92 -0.45 -10.31 4.60
C ASN A 92 -0.15 -11.23 3.41
N THR A 93 0.51 -12.35 3.68
CA THR A 93 0.91 -13.35 2.67
C THR A 93 -0.31 -14.03 2.01
N ALA A 94 -1.40 -14.25 2.75
CA ALA A 94 -2.61 -14.85 2.20
C ALA A 94 -3.31 -13.89 1.21
N ALA A 95 -3.42 -12.61 1.54
CA ALA A 95 -3.95 -11.60 0.61
C ALA A 95 -3.09 -11.48 -0.64
N LEU A 96 -1.77 -11.61 -0.48
CA LEU A 96 -0.81 -11.59 -1.58
C LEU A 96 -0.99 -12.79 -2.51
N ALA A 97 -1.11 -14.01 -1.95
CA ALA A 97 -1.38 -15.23 -2.71
C ALA A 97 -2.70 -15.15 -3.50
N VAL A 98 -3.76 -14.67 -2.87
CA VAL A 98 -5.07 -14.45 -3.50
C VAL A 98 -4.98 -13.48 -4.67
N ALA A 99 -4.32 -12.36 -4.48
CA ALA A 99 -4.19 -11.32 -5.51
C ALA A 99 -3.28 -11.71 -6.67
N THR A 100 -2.33 -12.63 -6.45
CA THR A 100 -1.45 -13.17 -7.50
C THR A 100 -2.01 -14.41 -8.20
N GLY A 101 -3.13 -14.95 -7.73
CA GLY A 101 -3.78 -16.13 -8.32
C GLY A 101 -3.24 -17.47 -7.85
N ASN A 102 -2.36 -17.48 -6.85
CA ASN A 102 -1.71 -18.69 -6.38
C ASN A 102 -2.56 -19.52 -5.40
N ASP A 103 -3.61 -18.91 -4.83
CA ASP A 103 -4.49 -19.61 -3.90
C ASP A 103 -5.90 -19.03 -4.00
N TYR A 104 -6.84 -19.82 -4.57
CA TYR A 104 -8.18 -19.33 -4.90
C TYR A 104 -9.33 -20.13 -4.28
N THR A 105 -9.06 -21.06 -3.39
CA THR A 105 -10.03 -22.07 -2.97
C THR A 105 -10.83 -21.73 -1.71
N HIS A 106 -10.64 -20.56 -1.10
CA HIS A 106 -11.39 -20.24 0.11
C HIS A 106 -12.81 -19.76 -0.19
N GLU A 107 -13.81 -20.55 0.22
CA GLU A 107 -15.23 -20.18 0.19
C GLU A 107 -15.51 -18.81 0.84
N THR A 108 -14.74 -18.44 1.84
CA THR A 108 -14.78 -17.14 2.54
C THR A 108 -14.55 -15.93 1.63
N LEU A 109 -13.92 -16.12 0.47
CA LEU A 109 -13.64 -15.02 -0.47
C LEU A 109 -14.72 -14.83 -1.54
N LYS A 110 -15.75 -15.67 -1.60
CA LYS A 110 -16.84 -15.54 -2.59
C LYS A 110 -17.48 -14.15 -2.61
N HIS A 111 -17.64 -13.52 -1.45
CA HIS A 111 -18.23 -12.17 -1.32
C HIS A 111 -17.35 -11.04 -1.87
N VAL A 112 -16.08 -11.30 -2.09
CA VAL A 112 -15.12 -10.32 -2.65
C VAL A 112 -14.56 -10.75 -4.00
N THR A 113 -15.14 -11.76 -4.64
CA THR A 113 -14.66 -12.33 -5.90
C THR A 113 -14.38 -11.29 -6.98
N VAL A 114 -15.27 -10.30 -7.15
CA VAL A 114 -15.08 -9.23 -8.13
C VAL A 114 -13.80 -8.42 -7.82
N LYS A 115 -13.56 -8.11 -6.53
CA LYS A 115 -12.35 -7.39 -6.12
C LYS A 115 -11.09 -8.21 -6.35
N VAL A 116 -11.15 -9.50 -6.08
CA VAL A 116 -10.04 -10.43 -6.33
C VAL A 116 -9.72 -10.48 -7.83
N ARG A 117 -10.71 -10.68 -8.68
CA ARG A 117 -10.52 -10.70 -10.15
C ARG A 117 -9.94 -9.40 -10.66
N PHE A 118 -10.44 -8.27 -10.18
CA PHE A 118 -9.89 -6.95 -10.48
C PHE A 118 -8.40 -6.83 -10.11
N LEU A 119 -8.03 -7.31 -8.91
CA LEU A 119 -6.62 -7.30 -8.47
C LEU A 119 -5.75 -8.18 -9.36
N GLN A 120 -6.19 -9.41 -9.64
CA GLN A 120 -5.49 -10.36 -10.51
C GLN A 120 -5.26 -9.76 -11.90
N GLU A 121 -6.28 -9.14 -12.48
CA GLU A 121 -6.16 -8.45 -13.77
C GLU A 121 -5.10 -7.34 -13.70
N CYS A 122 -5.14 -6.49 -12.65
CA CYS A 122 -4.17 -5.40 -12.49
C CYS A 122 -2.73 -5.90 -12.31
N VAL A 123 -2.54 -7.04 -11.64
CA VAL A 123 -1.22 -7.69 -11.50
C VAL A 123 -0.77 -8.28 -12.84
N GLN A 124 -1.64 -9.01 -13.54
CA GLN A 124 -1.35 -9.60 -14.86
C GLN A 124 -1.00 -8.52 -15.90
N ARG A 125 -1.74 -7.41 -15.90
CA ARG A 125 -1.47 -6.25 -16.77
C ARG A 125 -0.27 -5.42 -16.32
N LYS A 126 0.43 -5.83 -15.26
CA LYS A 126 1.58 -5.12 -14.69
C LYS A 126 1.30 -3.66 -14.30
N ILE A 127 0.06 -3.32 -14.00
CA ILE A 127 -0.30 -2.00 -13.45
C ILE A 127 0.29 -1.86 -12.05
N VAL A 128 0.20 -2.93 -11.27
CA VAL A 128 0.80 -3.04 -9.94
C VAL A 128 1.65 -4.30 -9.84
N ARG A 129 2.68 -4.25 -8.99
CA ARG A 129 3.46 -5.41 -8.54
C ARG A 129 3.35 -5.49 -7.04
N LEU A 130 2.82 -6.61 -6.55
CA LEU A 130 2.67 -6.84 -5.12
C LEU A 130 3.96 -7.39 -4.53
N SER A 131 4.32 -6.95 -3.35
CA SER A 131 5.51 -7.38 -2.67
C SER A 131 5.26 -7.47 -1.16
N TYR A 132 5.85 -8.46 -0.52
CA TYR A 132 5.73 -8.62 0.93
C TYR A 132 6.58 -7.60 1.67
N ILE A 133 6.04 -7.07 2.77
CA ILE A 133 6.77 -6.27 3.75
C ILE A 133 6.53 -6.84 5.15
N ASN A 134 7.53 -6.77 6.01
CA ASN A 134 7.34 -7.13 7.41
C ASN A 134 6.43 -6.10 8.11
N THR A 135 5.47 -6.56 8.91
CA THR A 135 4.47 -5.71 9.60
C THR A 135 5.10 -4.55 10.38
N HIS A 136 6.23 -4.80 11.07
CA HIS A 136 6.92 -3.72 11.81
C HIS A 136 7.48 -2.60 10.91
N LYS A 137 7.65 -2.87 9.62
CA LYS A 137 8.11 -1.89 8.61
C LYS A 137 6.97 -1.30 7.80
N ASN A 138 5.74 -1.80 7.98
CA ASN A 138 4.58 -1.32 7.26
C ASN A 138 4.06 -0.02 7.87
N ILE A 139 4.50 1.12 7.31
CA ILE A 139 4.08 2.43 7.82
C ILE A 139 2.58 2.70 7.68
N SER A 140 1.85 1.93 6.84
CA SER A 140 0.39 2.06 6.73
C SER A 140 -0.37 1.57 7.96
N ASP A 141 0.27 0.81 8.87
CA ASP A 141 -0.26 0.46 10.19
C ASP A 141 -0.77 1.69 10.97
N MET A 142 -0.07 2.82 10.87
CA MET A 142 -0.49 4.05 11.53
C MET A 142 -1.82 4.63 11.00
N MET A 143 -2.30 4.16 9.84
CA MET A 143 -3.57 4.56 9.23
C MET A 143 -4.73 3.67 9.66
N THR A 144 -4.48 2.50 10.25
CA THR A 144 -5.49 1.49 10.56
C THR A 144 -5.64 1.25 12.05
N LYS A 145 -4.57 1.42 12.83
CA LYS A 145 -4.51 1.10 14.26
C LYS A 145 -4.07 2.31 15.07
N GLN A 146 -4.55 2.39 16.31
CA GLN A 146 -3.99 3.31 17.30
C GLN A 146 -2.59 2.81 17.66
N SER A 147 -1.60 3.40 17.03
CA SER A 147 -0.20 3.10 17.32
C SER A 147 0.32 4.10 18.36
N SER A 148 1.09 3.62 19.33
CA SER A 148 1.76 4.44 20.33
C SER A 148 3.22 3.99 20.48
N GLY A 149 4.02 4.81 21.16
CA GLY A 149 5.38 4.44 21.51
C GLY A 149 6.39 4.52 20.35
N PRO A 150 7.47 3.73 20.42
CA PRO A 150 8.62 3.86 19.51
C PRO A 150 8.28 3.59 18.05
N GLN A 151 7.40 2.62 17.77
CA GLN A 151 7.02 2.26 16.39
C GLN A 151 6.28 3.42 15.70
N PHE A 152 5.30 4.02 16.38
CA PHE A 152 4.60 5.19 15.85
C PHE A 152 5.57 6.34 15.57
N LYS A 153 6.50 6.62 16.51
CA LYS A 153 7.51 7.65 16.32
C LYS A 153 8.36 7.38 15.08
N ALA A 154 8.83 6.15 14.88
CA ALA A 154 9.62 5.79 13.71
C ALA A 154 8.83 5.97 12.40
N HIS A 155 7.58 5.51 12.34
CA HIS A 155 6.72 5.67 11.17
C HIS A 155 6.40 7.13 10.88
N ARG A 156 6.07 7.92 11.92
CA ARG A 156 5.86 9.37 11.81
C ARG A 156 7.10 10.07 11.27
N ASP A 157 8.26 9.79 11.85
CA ASP A 157 9.51 10.45 11.50
C ASP A 157 9.90 10.15 10.04
N PHE A 158 9.60 8.93 9.55
CA PHE A 158 9.75 8.61 8.13
C PHE A 158 8.77 9.43 7.26
N VAL A 159 7.47 9.44 7.58
CA VAL A 159 6.46 10.18 6.80
C VAL A 159 6.77 11.67 6.78
N MET A 160 7.31 12.21 7.86
CA MET A 160 7.73 13.62 7.96
C MET A 160 9.10 13.89 7.33
N GLY A 161 9.79 12.87 6.82
CA GLY A 161 11.10 13.01 6.18
C GLY A 161 12.26 13.22 7.14
N TYR A 162 12.10 12.87 8.41
CA TYR A 162 13.17 12.98 9.42
C TYR A 162 14.12 11.78 9.42
N THR A 163 13.65 10.62 8.95
CA THR A 163 14.42 9.38 8.90
C THR A 163 14.16 8.62 7.61
N ASP A 164 15.12 7.77 7.21
CA ASP A 164 14.95 6.87 6.07
C ASP A 164 14.49 5.49 6.58
N ILE A 165 13.50 4.88 5.92
CA ILE A 165 13.19 3.45 6.09
C ILE A 165 13.85 2.69 4.95
N VAL A 166 14.77 1.80 5.29
CA VAL A 166 15.37 0.89 4.31
C VAL A 166 14.47 -0.35 4.21
N VAL A 167 13.76 -0.48 3.10
CA VAL A 167 13.05 -1.71 2.75
C VAL A 167 14.00 -2.53 1.89
N SER A 168 14.65 -3.53 2.50
CA SER A 168 15.53 -4.44 1.77
C SER A 168 14.73 -5.60 1.18
N HIS A 169 14.83 -5.81 -0.13
CA HIS A 169 14.50 -7.07 -0.76
C HIS A 169 15.67 -8.04 -0.59
N SER A 170 15.36 -9.29 -0.28
CA SER A 170 16.32 -10.38 -0.41
C SER A 170 16.72 -10.54 -1.88
N ALA A 171 18.00 -10.47 -2.12
CA ALA A 171 18.81 -10.99 -3.21
C ALA A 171 18.96 -10.23 -4.54
N SER A 172 18.19 -9.22 -4.96
CA SER A 172 18.56 -8.53 -6.22
C SER A 172 18.11 -7.07 -6.43
N ALA A 173 17.36 -6.48 -5.55
CA ALA A 173 17.04 -5.04 -5.63
C ALA A 173 16.78 -4.46 -4.23
N SER A 174 17.81 -3.91 -3.61
CA SER A 174 17.63 -3.03 -2.45
C SER A 174 17.10 -1.69 -2.94
N PHE A 175 15.83 -1.43 -2.72
CA PHE A 175 15.25 -0.12 -2.93
C PHE A 175 15.37 0.65 -1.61
N ALA A 176 16.42 1.45 -1.49
CA ALA A 176 16.52 2.43 -0.42
C ALA A 176 15.66 3.63 -0.82
N VAL A 177 14.53 3.83 -0.15
CA VAL A 177 13.78 5.08 -0.24
C VAL A 177 14.61 6.14 0.49
N ARG A 178 15.46 6.81 -0.26
CA ARG A 178 16.33 7.86 0.27
C ARG A 178 15.61 9.20 0.12
N VAL A 179 15.02 9.68 1.18
CA VAL A 179 14.58 11.09 1.24
C VAL A 179 15.83 11.96 1.39
N ARG A 180 16.23 12.64 0.32
CA ARG A 180 17.31 13.64 0.44
C ARG A 180 16.88 14.73 1.41
N ARG A 181 17.56 14.85 2.54
CA ARG A 181 17.46 16.00 3.43
C ARG A 181 17.69 17.28 2.62
N ARG A 182 16.66 18.05 2.34
CA ARG A 182 16.81 19.47 2.09
C ARG A 182 16.87 20.14 3.45
N THR A 183 18.07 20.48 3.89
CA THR A 183 18.26 21.42 4.98
C THR A 183 17.77 22.78 4.47
N VAL A 184 16.51 23.12 4.76
CA VAL A 184 16.04 24.50 4.57
C VAL A 184 16.65 25.29 5.72
N ARG A 185 17.76 25.97 5.45
CA ARG A 185 18.23 27.03 6.35
C ARG A 185 17.30 28.22 6.16
N LEU A 186 16.33 28.37 7.06
CA LEU A 186 15.67 29.65 7.25
C LEU A 186 16.74 30.61 7.77
N ARG A 187 17.16 31.56 6.94
CA ARG A 187 17.84 32.76 7.43
C ARG A 187 16.76 33.64 8.06
N VAL A 188 16.81 33.79 9.36
CA VAL A 188 16.14 34.86 10.10
C VAL A 188 16.96 36.16 9.91
#